data_b6ecc372309687f1a486b3d6fc25312c
#
_entry.id   b6ecc372309687f1a486b3d6fc25312c
#
_cell.length_a   1.000
_cell.length_b   1.000
_cell.length_c   1.000
_cell.angle_alpha   90.00
_cell.angle_beta   90.00
_cell.angle_gamma   90.00
#
_symmetry.space_group_name_H-M   'P 1'
#
loop_
_entity.id
_entity.type
_entity.pdbx_description
1 polymer ?
#
loop_
_entity_poly.entity_id
_entity_poly.type
_entity_poly.pdbx_seq_one_letter_code
_entity_poly.pdbx_strand_id
1 'polypeptide(L)'
;MEDEYKDISPLYMQRLKSQVENALWNLFEGSKYRQVEEYVRRWHDDDGNFWENFCIFEKDGHIDLSRTLAGMPNDILIKMAADIGVETPGLLPCIPVMKNILNQNNTNAYMNFERAVKDVYDHPDQSVALAASTLEGIFKTILQNSDSGIQAKNLSLSDLTGKVVKQLVSDCDASAPREIKALASQLRGLGSTIDDLRSDKSTAHGKADGDYVIDDGLWAETVVNATATLGLLLWRLYERSCVEAEMAPVAQSTPIYDDDIPF
;
A
#
# COMPACT_ATOMS: atom_id res chain seq x y z
N MET A 1 -1.94 20.44 1.54
CA MET A 1 -1.72 19.02 1.81
C MET A 1 -3.07 18.36 1.59
N GLU A 2 -3.19 17.58 0.49
CA GLU A 2 -4.37 16.75 0.30
C GLU A 2 -4.40 15.70 1.40
N ASP A 3 -5.58 15.44 1.92
CA ASP A 3 -5.83 14.57 3.06
C ASP A 3 -5.35 13.13 2.70
N GLU A 4 -4.17 12.76 3.15
CA GLU A 4 -3.47 11.50 2.88
C GLU A 4 -4.31 10.26 3.30
N TYR A 5 -5.35 10.50 4.10
CA TYR A 5 -6.23 9.49 4.68
C TYR A 5 -7.67 9.53 4.13
N LYS A 6 -7.87 10.23 3.02
CA LYS A 6 -9.20 10.37 2.38
C LYS A 6 -9.76 9.04 1.86
N ASP A 7 -8.87 8.07 1.66
CA ASP A 7 -9.16 6.76 1.06
C ASP A 7 -9.38 5.64 2.07
N ILE A 8 -9.41 5.95 3.36
CA ILE A 8 -9.73 4.96 4.39
C ILE A 8 -11.25 4.74 4.42
N SER A 9 -11.67 3.48 4.50
CA SER A 9 -13.09 3.11 4.60
C SER A 9 -13.82 3.96 5.67
N PRO A 10 -14.97 4.59 5.34
CA PRO A 10 -15.76 5.32 6.31
C PRO A 10 -16.17 4.46 7.52
N LEU A 11 -16.46 3.18 7.29
CA LEU A 11 -16.80 2.23 8.35
C LEU A 11 -15.62 2.00 9.29
N TYR A 12 -14.40 1.86 8.73
CA TYR A 12 -13.20 1.76 9.53
C TYR A 12 -13.00 3.01 10.39
N MET A 13 -13.11 4.21 9.81
CA MET A 13 -12.97 5.46 10.57
C MET A 13 -14.01 5.61 11.68
N GLN A 14 -15.23 5.12 11.46
CA GLN A 14 -16.25 5.12 12.50
C GLN A 14 -15.87 4.16 13.65
N ARG A 15 -15.35 2.97 13.35
CA ARG A 15 -14.85 2.03 14.36
C ARG A 15 -13.66 2.60 15.12
N LEU A 16 -12.70 3.19 14.41
CA LEU A 16 -11.53 3.83 15.01
C LEU A 16 -11.93 4.95 15.98
N LYS A 17 -12.89 5.81 15.61
CA LYS A 17 -13.43 6.84 16.51
C LYS A 17 -13.95 6.25 17.80
N SER A 18 -14.73 5.19 17.73
CA SER A 18 -15.26 4.50 18.93
C SER A 18 -14.15 3.85 19.75
N GLN A 19 -13.13 3.28 19.13
CA GLN A 19 -11.98 2.70 19.82
C GLN A 19 -11.14 3.76 20.54
N VAL A 20 -10.87 4.89 19.87
CA VAL A 20 -10.16 6.03 20.45
C VAL A 20 -10.93 6.61 21.62
N GLU A 21 -12.25 6.80 21.48
CA GLU A 21 -13.11 7.28 22.55
C GLU A 21 -13.04 6.38 23.80
N ASN A 22 -13.20 5.08 23.62
CA ASN A 22 -13.11 4.09 24.69
C ASN A 22 -11.70 4.06 25.32
N ALA A 23 -10.66 4.11 24.51
CA ALA A 23 -9.28 4.10 25.00
C ALA A 23 -8.96 5.34 25.83
N LEU A 24 -9.41 6.54 25.41
CA LEU A 24 -9.23 7.78 26.17
C LEU A 24 -9.94 7.72 27.51
N TRP A 25 -11.20 7.25 27.55
CA TRP A 25 -11.93 7.08 28.82
C TRP A 25 -11.27 6.07 29.75
N ASN A 26 -10.70 4.99 29.20
CA ASN A 26 -9.98 4.00 29.99
C ASN A 26 -8.64 4.52 30.50
N LEU A 27 -7.88 5.23 29.66
CA LEU A 27 -6.56 5.78 29.99
C LEU A 27 -6.66 6.79 31.15
N PHE A 28 -7.69 7.63 31.14
CA PHE A 28 -7.91 8.69 32.12
C PHE A 28 -8.98 8.33 33.19
N GLU A 29 -9.26 7.04 33.39
CA GLU A 29 -10.18 6.51 34.42
C GLU A 29 -11.59 7.13 34.39
N GLY A 30 -12.18 7.34 33.22
CA GLY A 30 -13.60 7.64 32.96
C GLY A 30 -14.23 8.88 33.62
N SER A 31 -13.76 9.28 34.79
CA SER A 31 -14.30 10.41 35.57
C SER A 31 -13.49 11.72 35.48
N LYS A 32 -12.37 11.69 34.75
CA LYS A 32 -11.45 12.82 34.66
C LYS A 32 -11.58 13.57 33.32
N TYR A 33 -12.79 14.04 33.02
CA TYR A 33 -13.08 14.84 31.82
C TYR A 33 -12.02 15.89 31.50
N ARG A 34 -11.50 16.55 32.53
CA ARG A 34 -10.47 17.58 32.36
C ARG A 34 -9.17 17.02 31.77
N GLN A 35 -8.77 15.83 32.16
CA GLN A 35 -7.54 15.23 31.64
C GLN A 35 -7.70 14.77 30.18
N VAL A 36 -8.87 14.23 29.82
CA VAL A 36 -9.23 13.91 28.45
C VAL A 36 -9.22 15.17 27.60
N GLU A 37 -9.84 16.26 28.09
CA GLU A 37 -9.86 17.54 27.40
C GLU A 37 -8.47 18.13 27.23
N GLU A 38 -7.64 18.13 28.30
CA GLU A 38 -6.25 18.60 28.23
C GLU A 38 -5.41 17.78 27.23
N TYR A 39 -5.67 16.46 27.11
CA TYR A 39 -5.02 15.62 26.13
C TYR A 39 -5.48 15.95 24.68
N VAL A 40 -6.79 16.05 24.46
CA VAL A 40 -7.36 16.38 23.14
C VAL A 40 -6.90 17.76 22.68
N ARG A 41 -6.83 18.75 23.60
CA ARG A 41 -6.34 20.11 23.30
C ARG A 41 -4.88 20.13 22.82
N ARG A 42 -4.04 19.15 23.13
CA ARG A 42 -2.66 19.08 22.60
C ARG A 42 -2.61 18.77 21.09
N TRP A 43 -3.67 18.22 20.56
CA TRP A 43 -3.83 17.93 19.13
C TRP A 43 -4.54 19.08 18.37
N HIS A 44 -5.09 20.01 19.12
CA HIS A 44 -5.77 21.18 18.58
C HIS A 44 -4.75 22.25 18.27
N ASP A 45 -4.60 22.59 16.98
CA ASP A 45 -3.79 23.73 16.55
C ASP A 45 -4.61 24.99 16.64
N ASP A 46 -4.29 25.83 17.62
CA ASP A 46 -4.72 27.21 17.73
C ASP A 46 -3.49 28.09 17.46
N ASP A 47 -3.16 28.30 16.18
CA ASP A 47 -2.03 29.14 15.79
C ASP A 47 -2.35 30.66 15.84
N GLY A 48 -3.47 31.01 16.41
CA GLY A 48 -3.93 32.40 16.54
C GLY A 48 -4.38 33.06 15.24
N ASN A 49 -4.42 32.31 14.15
CA ASN A 49 -4.79 32.79 12.81
C ASN A 49 -6.23 32.46 12.39
N PHE A 50 -7.12 32.15 13.31
CA PHE A 50 -8.53 31.79 13.09
C PHE A 50 -8.77 30.42 12.36
N TRP A 51 -7.76 29.60 12.17
CA TRP A 51 -7.89 28.31 11.52
C TRP A 51 -7.62 27.19 12.51
N GLU A 52 -8.70 26.74 13.15
CA GLU A 52 -8.66 25.54 13.97
C GLU A 52 -8.64 24.31 13.06
N ASN A 53 -7.77 23.32 13.39
CA ASN A 53 -7.72 22.07 12.66
C ASN A 53 -8.95 21.18 12.89
N PHE A 54 -9.65 21.35 14.05
CA PHE A 54 -10.96 20.78 14.36
C PHE A 54 -11.62 21.55 15.50
N CYS A 55 -12.93 21.37 15.69
CA CYS A 55 -13.67 22.02 16.78
C CYS A 55 -13.73 21.11 18.02
N ILE A 56 -13.47 21.67 19.20
CA ILE A 56 -13.73 21.01 20.48
C ILE A 56 -15.16 21.34 20.91
N PHE A 57 -16.00 20.33 21.03
CA PHE A 57 -17.38 20.46 21.46
C PHE A 57 -17.50 20.24 22.97
N GLU A 58 -18.32 21.01 23.63
CA GLU A 58 -18.63 20.89 25.06
C GLU A 58 -20.11 20.59 25.28
N LYS A 59 -20.40 19.81 26.29
CA LYS A 59 -21.74 19.49 26.78
C LYS A 59 -21.72 19.52 28.33
N ASP A 60 -22.62 20.24 28.94
CA ASP A 60 -22.76 20.36 30.40
C ASP A 60 -21.44 20.82 31.11
N GLY A 61 -20.63 21.67 30.46
CA GLY A 61 -19.34 22.16 30.96
C GLY A 61 -18.18 21.17 30.86
N HIS A 62 -18.35 20.09 30.11
CA HIS A 62 -17.33 19.06 29.85
C HIS A 62 -17.18 18.79 28.37
N ILE A 63 -16.04 18.25 27.96
CA ILE A 63 -15.83 17.85 26.58
C ILE A 63 -16.88 16.80 26.14
N ASP A 64 -17.55 17.06 25.02
CA ASP A 64 -18.30 16.07 24.25
C ASP A 64 -17.31 15.34 23.33
N LEU A 65 -16.67 14.31 23.87
CA LEU A 65 -15.59 13.61 23.18
C LEU A 65 -16.06 12.96 21.88
N SER A 66 -17.24 12.31 21.92
CA SER A 66 -17.81 11.65 20.75
C SER A 66 -18.02 12.63 19.59
N ARG A 67 -18.60 13.79 19.87
CA ARG A 67 -18.84 14.84 18.87
C ARG A 67 -17.54 15.49 18.40
N THR A 68 -16.59 15.70 19.29
CA THR A 68 -15.26 16.25 18.98
C THR A 68 -14.51 15.33 18.04
N LEU A 69 -14.42 14.02 18.34
CA LEU A 69 -13.78 13.02 17.49
C LEU A 69 -14.52 12.83 16.15
N ALA A 70 -15.86 13.01 16.11
CA ALA A 70 -16.63 12.94 14.87
C ALA A 70 -16.23 14.03 13.86
N GLY A 71 -15.88 15.22 14.34
CA GLY A 71 -15.44 16.37 13.53
C GLY A 71 -13.93 16.41 13.26
N MET A 72 -13.13 15.51 13.85
CA MET A 72 -11.68 15.51 13.73
C MET A 72 -11.23 15.00 12.36
N PRO A 73 -10.23 15.65 11.70
CA PRO A 73 -9.60 15.14 10.49
C PRO A 73 -9.03 13.75 10.68
N ASN A 74 -9.11 12.91 9.63
CA ASN A 74 -8.70 11.52 9.70
C ASN A 74 -7.22 11.34 10.07
N ASP A 75 -6.34 12.20 9.56
CA ASP A 75 -4.90 12.15 9.85
C ASP A 75 -4.58 12.42 11.31
N ILE A 76 -5.28 13.37 11.93
CA ILE A 76 -5.12 13.69 13.37
C ILE A 76 -5.65 12.55 14.22
N LEU A 77 -6.83 12.02 13.88
CA LEU A 77 -7.42 10.90 14.59
C LEU A 77 -6.52 9.66 14.58
N ILE A 78 -5.90 9.35 13.44
CA ILE A 78 -4.97 8.20 13.31
C ILE A 78 -3.70 8.44 14.14
N LYS A 79 -3.13 9.64 14.11
CA LYS A 79 -1.97 9.99 14.94
C LYS A 79 -2.30 9.89 16.44
N MET A 80 -3.47 10.40 16.84
CA MET A 80 -3.96 10.29 18.21
C MET A 80 -4.16 8.82 18.62
N ALA A 81 -4.76 8.01 17.75
CA ALA A 81 -4.96 6.58 17.97
C ALA A 81 -3.62 5.85 18.20
N ALA A 82 -2.62 6.13 17.36
CA ALA A 82 -1.28 5.58 17.50
C ALA A 82 -0.61 5.99 18.83
N ASP A 83 -0.74 7.25 19.23
CA ASP A 83 -0.16 7.77 20.48
C ASP A 83 -0.73 7.11 21.73
N ILE A 84 -2.03 6.78 21.75
CA ILE A 84 -2.68 6.08 22.86
C ILE A 84 -2.69 4.56 22.74
N GLY A 85 -1.98 4.00 21.75
CA GLY A 85 -1.84 2.55 21.57
C GLY A 85 -3.09 1.84 21.05
N VAL A 86 -4.02 2.57 20.42
CA VAL A 86 -5.11 1.97 19.66
C VAL A 86 -4.54 1.46 18.35
N GLU A 87 -4.85 0.21 17.99
CA GLU A 87 -4.50 -0.33 16.68
C GLU A 87 -5.07 0.57 15.59
N THR A 88 -4.16 1.29 14.95
CA THR A 88 -4.47 2.02 13.73
C THR A 88 -4.41 1.04 12.57
N PRO A 89 -5.13 1.29 11.45
CA PRO A 89 -4.85 0.52 10.26
C PRO A 89 -3.35 0.61 10.10
N GLY A 90 -2.74 -0.52 10.00
CA GLY A 90 -1.36 -0.60 9.61
C GLY A 90 -1.22 -0.06 8.20
N LEU A 91 -1.49 1.23 8.02
CA LEU A 91 -1.03 1.94 6.84
C LEU A 91 0.48 1.86 6.90
N LEU A 92 0.97 0.69 6.46
CA LEU A 92 2.38 0.52 6.26
C LEU A 92 2.83 1.72 5.42
N PRO A 93 3.96 2.36 5.75
CA PRO A 93 4.47 3.51 5.00
C PRO A 93 4.55 3.28 3.50
N CYS A 94 4.50 2.01 3.05
CA CYS A 94 4.49 1.63 1.65
C CYS A 94 3.19 2.00 0.90
N ILE A 95 2.04 2.13 1.57
CA ILE A 95 0.77 2.45 0.88
C ILE A 95 0.78 3.84 0.23
N PRO A 96 1.06 4.95 0.94
CA PRO A 96 1.16 6.27 0.32
C PRO A 96 2.23 6.34 -0.77
N VAL A 97 3.40 5.73 -0.51
CA VAL A 97 4.49 5.70 -1.50
C VAL A 97 4.07 4.96 -2.75
N MET A 98 3.38 3.82 -2.59
CA MET A 98 2.87 3.03 -3.70
C MET A 98 1.84 3.81 -4.52
N LYS A 99 0.88 4.49 -3.88
CA LYS A 99 -0.10 5.35 -4.56
C LYS A 99 0.60 6.41 -5.41
N ASN A 100 1.61 7.09 -4.89
CA ASN A 100 2.36 8.11 -5.62
C ASN A 100 3.06 7.53 -6.85
N ILE A 101 3.72 6.39 -6.72
CA ILE A 101 4.37 5.71 -7.84
C ILE A 101 3.35 5.31 -8.93
N LEU A 102 2.24 4.71 -8.53
CA LEU A 102 1.21 4.27 -9.46
C LEU A 102 0.54 5.44 -10.18
N ASN A 103 0.26 6.54 -9.48
CA ASN A 103 -0.33 7.74 -10.08
C ASN A 103 0.55 8.31 -11.21
N GLN A 104 1.86 8.21 -11.09
CA GLN A 104 2.82 8.70 -12.09
C GLN A 104 3.03 7.72 -13.26
N ASN A 105 2.89 6.41 -13.02
CA ASN A 105 3.36 5.39 -13.95
C ASN A 105 2.28 4.47 -14.51
N ASN A 106 1.15 4.29 -13.80
CA ASN A 106 0.07 3.41 -14.25
C ASN A 106 -1.27 3.79 -13.63
N THR A 107 -2.03 4.64 -14.31
CA THR A 107 -3.32 5.16 -13.85
C THR A 107 -4.34 4.05 -13.52
N ASN A 108 -4.39 2.97 -14.30
CA ASN A 108 -5.32 1.87 -14.04
C ASN A 108 -4.95 1.12 -12.76
N ALA A 109 -3.67 0.83 -12.54
CA ALA A 109 -3.21 0.21 -11.31
C ALA A 109 -3.43 1.14 -10.10
N TYR A 110 -3.24 2.46 -10.26
CA TYR A 110 -3.56 3.45 -9.25
C TYR A 110 -5.03 3.38 -8.83
N MET A 111 -5.96 3.45 -9.78
CA MET A 111 -7.40 3.39 -9.50
C MET A 111 -7.82 2.09 -8.82
N ASN A 112 -7.24 0.96 -9.23
CA ASN A 112 -7.49 -0.33 -8.60
C ASN A 112 -6.97 -0.36 -7.17
N PHE A 113 -5.75 0.13 -6.93
CA PHE A 113 -5.13 0.16 -5.60
C PHE A 113 -5.86 1.09 -4.64
N GLU A 114 -6.25 2.28 -5.11
CA GLU A 114 -7.03 3.23 -4.32
C GLU A 114 -8.35 2.61 -3.85
N ARG A 115 -9.08 1.95 -4.77
CA ARG A 115 -10.31 1.24 -4.43
C ARG A 115 -10.06 0.03 -3.53
N ALA A 116 -8.98 -0.73 -3.76
CA ALA A 116 -8.62 -1.85 -2.90
C ALA A 116 -8.42 -1.40 -1.44
N VAL A 117 -7.68 -0.32 -1.22
CA VAL A 117 -7.47 0.25 0.12
C VAL A 117 -8.78 0.71 0.75
N LYS A 118 -9.65 1.34 -0.03
CA LYS A 118 -10.93 1.87 0.46
C LYS A 118 -11.92 0.77 0.83
N ASP A 119 -11.98 -0.29 0.04
CA ASP A 119 -13.02 -1.32 0.13
C ASP A 119 -12.65 -2.47 1.11
N VAL A 120 -11.52 -2.39 1.80
CA VAL A 120 -10.98 -3.44 2.69
C VAL A 120 -12.01 -3.99 3.67
N TYR A 121 -12.80 -3.13 4.30
CA TYR A 121 -13.77 -3.53 5.32
C TYR A 121 -15.21 -3.61 4.82
N ASP A 122 -15.55 -2.85 3.78
CA ASP A 122 -16.91 -2.82 3.25
C ASP A 122 -17.14 -3.94 2.21
N HIS A 123 -16.09 -4.25 1.42
CA HIS A 123 -16.11 -5.26 0.36
C HIS A 123 -14.78 -6.02 0.30
N PRO A 124 -14.46 -6.87 1.31
CA PRO A 124 -13.17 -7.54 1.44
C PRO A 124 -12.75 -8.36 0.22
N ASP A 125 -13.68 -9.09 -0.37
CA ASP A 125 -13.47 -9.92 -1.56
C ASP A 125 -13.12 -9.09 -2.81
N GLN A 126 -13.78 -7.95 -2.99
CA GLN A 126 -13.47 -7.01 -4.09
C GLN A 126 -12.13 -6.33 -3.87
N SER A 127 -11.81 -5.96 -2.63
CA SER A 127 -10.51 -5.41 -2.25
C SER A 127 -9.37 -6.35 -2.64
N VAL A 128 -9.49 -7.64 -2.35
CA VAL A 128 -8.50 -8.66 -2.75
C VAL A 128 -8.37 -8.76 -4.27
N ALA A 129 -9.48 -8.76 -5.00
CA ALA A 129 -9.46 -8.82 -6.46
C ALA A 129 -8.79 -7.58 -7.09
N LEU A 130 -9.05 -6.39 -6.53
CA LEU A 130 -8.46 -5.13 -6.97
C LEU A 130 -6.96 -5.05 -6.63
N ALA A 131 -6.55 -5.54 -5.46
CA ALA A 131 -5.15 -5.65 -5.06
C ALA A 131 -4.35 -6.56 -6.01
N ALA A 132 -4.88 -7.73 -6.35
CA ALA A 132 -4.28 -8.62 -7.33
C ALA A 132 -4.17 -7.96 -8.72
N SER A 133 -5.22 -7.26 -9.17
CA SER A 133 -5.22 -6.53 -10.44
C SER A 133 -4.21 -5.38 -10.45
N THR A 134 -3.95 -4.77 -9.30
CA THR A 134 -2.90 -3.76 -9.12
C THR A 134 -1.52 -4.35 -9.39
N LEU A 135 -1.17 -5.47 -8.73
CA LEU A 135 0.11 -6.18 -8.97
C LEU A 135 0.26 -6.59 -10.43
N GLU A 136 -0.80 -7.12 -11.03
CA GLU A 136 -0.80 -7.48 -12.44
C GLU A 136 -0.45 -6.29 -13.34
N GLY A 137 -1.04 -5.11 -13.07
CA GLY A 137 -0.73 -3.87 -13.77
C GLY A 137 0.73 -3.45 -13.63
N ILE A 138 1.28 -3.48 -12.41
CA ILE A 138 2.67 -3.15 -12.12
C ILE A 138 3.63 -4.07 -12.87
N PHE A 139 3.42 -5.37 -12.78
CA PHE A 139 4.32 -6.36 -13.37
C PHE A 139 4.29 -6.32 -14.90
N LYS A 140 3.12 -6.07 -15.48
CA LYS A 140 3.01 -5.81 -16.92
C LYS A 140 3.79 -4.56 -17.34
N THR A 141 3.69 -3.48 -16.57
CA THR A 141 4.45 -2.24 -16.84
C THR A 141 5.96 -2.50 -16.77
N ILE A 142 6.44 -3.19 -15.74
CA ILE A 142 7.86 -3.56 -15.60
C ILE A 142 8.34 -4.38 -16.80
N LEU A 143 7.60 -5.43 -17.16
CA LEU A 143 7.99 -6.32 -18.27
C LEU A 143 7.91 -5.66 -19.63
N GLN A 144 6.98 -4.71 -19.85
CA GLN A 144 6.85 -3.96 -21.10
C GLN A 144 7.96 -2.94 -21.29
N ASN A 145 8.39 -2.30 -20.21
CA ASN A 145 9.41 -1.26 -20.23
C ASN A 145 10.83 -1.83 -20.15
N SER A 146 10.97 -3.10 -19.80
CA SER A 146 12.27 -3.79 -19.82
C SER A 146 12.49 -4.46 -21.19
N ASP A 147 13.72 -4.43 -21.69
CA ASP A 147 14.12 -5.09 -22.96
C ASP A 147 14.04 -6.63 -22.91
N SER A 148 13.20 -7.17 -22.02
CA SER A 148 13.10 -8.61 -21.76
C SER A 148 12.52 -9.42 -22.94
N GLY A 149 11.87 -8.77 -23.92
CA GLY A 149 11.14 -9.44 -25.00
C GLY A 149 9.95 -10.30 -24.53
N ILE A 150 9.59 -10.24 -23.23
CA ILE A 150 8.53 -11.06 -22.64
C ILE A 150 7.16 -10.43 -22.99
N GLN A 151 6.35 -11.20 -23.70
CA GLN A 151 4.95 -10.83 -23.91
C GLN A 151 4.16 -11.06 -22.62
N ALA A 152 3.82 -9.98 -21.91
CA ALA A 152 3.07 -10.03 -20.65
C ALA A 152 1.56 -10.29 -20.85
N LYS A 153 1.06 -10.26 -22.09
CA LYS A 153 -0.35 -10.48 -22.41
C LYS A 153 -0.71 -11.94 -22.19
N ASN A 154 -1.79 -12.19 -21.46
CA ASN A 154 -2.32 -13.53 -21.13
C ASN A 154 -1.51 -14.35 -20.10
N LEU A 155 -0.62 -13.73 -19.34
CA LEU A 155 0.03 -14.39 -18.22
C LEU A 155 -0.82 -14.24 -16.94
N SER A 156 -0.85 -15.29 -16.11
CA SER A 156 -1.41 -15.22 -14.76
C SER A 156 -0.58 -14.27 -13.87
N LEU A 157 -1.14 -13.80 -12.76
CA LEU A 157 -0.38 -13.01 -11.80
C LEU A 157 0.80 -13.82 -11.23
N SER A 158 0.60 -15.13 -11.00
CA SER A 158 1.65 -16.04 -10.57
C SER A 158 2.81 -16.11 -11.59
N ASP A 159 2.52 -16.23 -12.89
CA ASP A 159 3.52 -16.25 -13.95
C ASP A 159 4.25 -14.90 -14.06
N LEU A 160 3.50 -13.79 -14.01
CA LEU A 160 4.06 -12.44 -14.03
C LEU A 160 5.02 -12.23 -12.87
N THR A 161 4.61 -12.59 -11.64
CA THR A 161 5.45 -12.51 -10.45
C THR A 161 6.73 -13.33 -10.63
N GLY A 162 6.61 -14.56 -11.12
CA GLY A 162 7.77 -15.43 -11.36
C GLY A 162 8.78 -14.84 -12.34
N LYS A 163 8.30 -14.21 -13.42
CA LYS A 163 9.14 -13.57 -14.44
C LYS A 163 9.82 -12.30 -13.92
N VAL A 164 9.07 -11.42 -13.24
CA VAL A 164 9.60 -10.17 -12.68
C VAL A 164 10.61 -10.44 -11.58
N VAL A 165 10.31 -11.36 -10.65
CA VAL A 165 11.24 -11.75 -9.57
C VAL A 165 12.50 -12.39 -10.16
N LYS A 166 12.38 -13.26 -11.16
CA LYS A 166 13.55 -13.83 -11.82
C LYS A 166 14.42 -12.75 -12.45
N GLN A 167 13.84 -11.84 -13.21
CA GLN A 167 14.56 -10.77 -13.90
C GLN A 167 15.23 -9.77 -12.93
N LEU A 168 14.51 -9.34 -11.90
CA LEU A 168 14.98 -8.24 -11.03
C LEU A 168 15.80 -8.72 -9.81
N VAL A 169 15.64 -9.96 -9.39
CA VAL A 169 16.30 -10.46 -8.17
C VAL A 169 17.28 -11.57 -8.45
N SER A 170 16.91 -12.56 -9.29
CA SER A 170 17.74 -13.75 -9.51
C SER A 170 18.84 -13.53 -10.55
N ASP A 171 18.56 -12.70 -11.55
CA ASP A 171 19.48 -12.47 -12.67
C ASP A 171 20.43 -11.28 -12.42
N CYS A 172 20.06 -10.36 -11.50
CA CYS A 172 20.87 -9.16 -11.23
C CYS A 172 22.09 -9.39 -10.35
N ASP A 173 22.11 -10.45 -9.53
CA ASP A 173 23.24 -10.70 -8.64
C ASP A 173 23.50 -12.20 -8.40
N ALA A 174 24.34 -12.78 -9.26
CA ALA A 174 24.79 -14.17 -9.09
C ALA A 174 25.53 -14.38 -7.76
N SER A 175 26.10 -13.31 -7.17
CA SER A 175 26.83 -13.31 -5.91
C SER A 175 25.94 -13.09 -4.69
N ALA A 176 24.64 -12.81 -4.87
CA ALA A 176 23.73 -12.51 -3.77
C ALA A 176 23.72 -13.64 -2.71
N PRO A 177 23.73 -13.29 -1.41
CA PRO A 177 23.62 -14.24 -0.31
C PRO A 177 22.43 -15.20 -0.48
N ARG A 178 22.58 -16.42 0.03
CA ARG A 178 21.54 -17.47 -0.03
C ARG A 178 20.20 -16.97 0.53
N GLU A 179 20.25 -16.15 1.56
CA GLU A 179 19.08 -15.59 2.25
C GLU A 179 18.31 -14.63 1.35
N ILE A 180 18.97 -13.83 0.53
CA ILE A 180 18.33 -12.94 -0.46
C ILE A 180 17.66 -13.76 -1.55
N LYS A 181 18.29 -14.84 -2.02
CA LYS A 181 17.68 -15.77 -2.99
C LYS A 181 16.48 -16.50 -2.41
N ALA A 182 16.54 -16.86 -1.11
CA ALA A 182 15.40 -17.44 -0.40
C ALA A 182 14.24 -16.45 -0.28
N LEU A 183 14.53 -15.18 0.06
CA LEU A 183 13.52 -14.11 0.09
C LEU A 183 12.84 -13.93 -1.27
N ALA A 184 13.59 -13.94 -2.37
CA ALA A 184 13.03 -13.87 -3.72
C ALA A 184 12.03 -15.01 -4.01
N SER A 185 12.37 -16.24 -3.56
CA SER A 185 11.45 -17.37 -3.67
C SER A 185 10.16 -17.18 -2.87
N GLN A 186 10.25 -16.60 -1.64
CA GLN A 186 9.08 -16.31 -0.82
C GLN A 186 8.19 -15.21 -1.45
N LEU A 187 8.79 -14.20 -2.04
CA LEU A 187 8.05 -13.14 -2.75
C LEU A 187 7.28 -13.69 -3.95
N ARG A 188 7.87 -14.66 -4.68
CA ARG A 188 7.15 -15.36 -5.73
C ARG A 188 5.96 -16.16 -5.19
N GLY A 189 6.15 -16.87 -4.08
CA GLY A 189 5.08 -17.59 -3.39
C GLY A 189 3.94 -16.65 -2.95
N LEU A 190 4.29 -15.48 -2.43
CA LEU A 190 3.30 -14.47 -2.04
C LEU A 190 2.44 -14.01 -3.21
N GLY A 191 3.03 -13.69 -4.36
CA GLY A 191 2.29 -13.32 -5.56
C GLY A 191 1.37 -14.44 -6.07
N SER A 192 1.81 -15.70 -6.00
CA SER A 192 0.98 -16.86 -6.33
C SER A 192 -0.21 -16.99 -5.36
N THR A 193 0.02 -16.85 -4.06
CA THR A 193 -1.05 -16.92 -3.06
C THR A 193 -2.09 -15.82 -3.25
N ILE A 194 -1.67 -14.60 -3.62
CA ILE A 194 -2.61 -13.50 -3.93
C ILE A 194 -3.45 -13.84 -5.17
N ASP A 195 -2.86 -14.47 -6.19
CA ASP A 195 -3.58 -14.92 -7.39
C ASP A 195 -4.62 -16.01 -7.07
N ASP A 196 -4.24 -16.98 -6.23
CA ASP A 196 -5.13 -18.05 -5.76
C ASP A 196 -6.29 -17.47 -4.92
N LEU A 197 -6.02 -16.52 -4.02
CA LEU A 197 -7.06 -15.85 -3.24
C LEU A 197 -8.03 -15.07 -4.13
N ARG A 198 -7.53 -14.38 -5.16
CA ARG A 198 -8.37 -13.70 -6.14
C ARG A 198 -9.25 -14.68 -6.89
N SER A 199 -8.68 -15.79 -7.36
CA SER A 199 -9.36 -16.76 -8.21
C SER A 199 -10.37 -17.61 -7.43
N ASP A 200 -9.97 -18.07 -6.25
CA ASP A 200 -10.71 -19.07 -5.50
C ASP A 200 -11.56 -18.52 -4.37
N LYS A 201 -11.24 -17.32 -3.86
CA LYS A 201 -11.85 -16.79 -2.64
C LYS A 201 -12.41 -15.36 -2.77
N SER A 202 -12.46 -14.83 -4.00
CA SER A 202 -13.12 -13.55 -4.28
C SER A 202 -14.29 -13.74 -5.25
N THR A 203 -15.12 -12.72 -5.41
CA THR A 203 -16.22 -12.71 -6.39
C THR A 203 -15.78 -12.36 -7.81
N ALA A 204 -14.47 -12.27 -8.07
CA ALA A 204 -13.92 -12.01 -9.40
C ALA A 204 -14.36 -13.03 -10.47
N HIS A 205 -14.64 -14.25 -10.03
CA HIS A 205 -15.25 -15.32 -10.84
C HIS A 205 -16.55 -15.77 -10.20
N GLY A 206 -17.54 -16.20 -11.00
CA GLY A 206 -18.82 -16.67 -10.49
C GLY A 206 -18.63 -17.78 -9.45
N LYS A 207 -19.31 -17.65 -8.31
CA LYS A 207 -19.28 -18.61 -7.21
C LYS A 207 -20.59 -19.34 -7.10
N ALA A 208 -20.53 -20.61 -6.68
CA ALA A 208 -21.71 -21.37 -6.34
C ALA A 208 -22.17 -21.06 -4.90
N ASP A 209 -23.43 -21.33 -4.61
CA ASP A 209 -23.94 -21.19 -3.24
C ASP A 209 -23.17 -22.13 -2.31
N GLY A 210 -22.59 -21.53 -1.24
CA GLY A 210 -21.78 -22.25 -0.24
C GLY A 210 -20.27 -22.23 -0.47
N ASP A 211 -19.78 -21.68 -1.58
CA ASP A 211 -18.34 -21.43 -1.75
C ASP A 211 -17.87 -20.37 -0.75
N TYR A 212 -16.69 -20.62 -0.17
CA TYR A 212 -16.07 -19.64 0.74
C TYR A 212 -15.61 -18.40 -0.05
N VAL A 213 -16.08 -17.25 0.39
CA VAL A 213 -15.64 -15.93 -0.08
C VAL A 213 -15.01 -15.18 1.09
N ILE A 214 -13.95 -14.40 0.85
CA ILE A 214 -13.33 -13.59 1.89
C ILE A 214 -14.32 -12.50 2.32
N ASP A 215 -14.76 -12.57 3.57
CA ASP A 215 -15.69 -11.62 4.21
C ASP A 215 -15.07 -10.88 5.41
N ASP A 216 -13.85 -11.26 5.81
CA ASP A 216 -13.11 -10.65 6.91
C ASP A 216 -12.12 -9.59 6.37
N GLY A 217 -12.35 -8.33 6.79
CA GLY A 217 -11.53 -7.19 6.43
C GLY A 217 -10.05 -7.33 6.83
N LEU A 218 -9.74 -8.08 7.89
CA LEU A 218 -8.35 -8.32 8.33
C LEU A 218 -7.54 -9.04 7.25
N TRP A 219 -8.14 -10.06 6.61
CA TRP A 219 -7.46 -10.77 5.53
C TRP A 219 -7.31 -9.92 4.26
N ALA A 220 -8.33 -9.12 3.93
CA ALA A 220 -8.25 -8.19 2.81
C ALA A 220 -7.17 -7.12 3.06
N GLU A 221 -7.11 -6.56 4.26
CA GLU A 221 -6.05 -5.62 4.67
C GLU A 221 -4.66 -6.25 4.55
N THR A 222 -4.51 -7.50 5.00
CA THR A 222 -3.25 -8.24 4.87
C THR A 222 -2.83 -8.38 3.40
N VAL A 223 -3.76 -8.70 2.50
CA VAL A 223 -3.49 -8.80 1.06
C VAL A 223 -3.12 -7.46 0.45
N VAL A 224 -3.81 -6.37 0.80
CA VAL A 224 -3.50 -5.01 0.32
C VAL A 224 -2.10 -4.57 0.79
N ASN A 225 -1.76 -4.81 2.04
CA ASN A 225 -0.44 -4.52 2.61
C ASN A 225 0.67 -5.34 1.94
N ALA A 226 0.43 -6.62 1.71
CA ALA A 226 1.34 -7.50 0.97
C ALA A 226 1.54 -7.04 -0.48
N THR A 227 0.46 -6.62 -1.14
CA THR A 227 0.47 -6.02 -2.48
C THR A 227 1.34 -4.77 -2.54
N ALA A 228 1.14 -3.85 -1.59
CA ALA A 228 1.94 -2.62 -1.52
C ALA A 228 3.43 -2.93 -1.29
N THR A 229 3.73 -3.84 -0.37
CA THR A 229 5.12 -4.23 -0.05
C THR A 229 5.80 -4.89 -1.24
N LEU A 230 5.15 -5.87 -1.86
CA LEU A 230 5.69 -6.61 -3.01
C LEU A 230 5.85 -5.70 -4.22
N GLY A 231 4.81 -4.94 -4.56
CA GLY A 231 4.79 -4.04 -5.70
C GLY A 231 5.85 -2.95 -5.58
N LEU A 232 5.97 -2.31 -4.40
CA LEU A 232 6.96 -1.27 -4.15
C LEU A 232 8.39 -1.80 -4.21
N LEU A 233 8.67 -2.97 -3.63
CA LEU A 233 9.99 -3.58 -3.68
C LEU A 233 10.41 -3.86 -5.13
N LEU A 234 9.55 -4.52 -5.90
CA LEU A 234 9.88 -4.89 -7.28
C LEU A 234 9.97 -3.66 -8.19
N TRP A 235 9.14 -2.63 -7.96
CA TRP A 235 9.26 -1.36 -8.68
C TRP A 235 10.60 -0.67 -8.41
N ARG A 236 11.03 -0.57 -7.17
CA ARG A 236 12.33 0.03 -6.81
C ARG A 236 13.52 -0.74 -7.36
N LEU A 237 13.43 -2.07 -7.39
CA LEU A 237 14.46 -2.89 -8.04
C LEU A 237 14.51 -2.61 -9.54
N TYR A 238 13.36 -2.46 -10.18
CA TYR A 238 13.27 -2.07 -11.59
C TYR A 238 13.89 -0.68 -11.83
N GLU A 239 13.53 0.34 -11.08
CA GLU A 239 14.12 1.69 -11.20
C GLU A 239 15.64 1.63 -11.04
N ARG A 240 16.15 0.88 -10.07
CA ARG A 240 17.59 0.69 -9.88
C ARG A 240 18.24 0.06 -11.10
N SER A 241 17.64 -0.98 -11.69
CA SER A 241 18.19 -1.62 -12.88
C SER A 241 18.22 -0.69 -14.10
N CYS A 242 17.24 0.22 -14.24
CA CYS A 242 17.25 1.23 -15.29
C CYS A 242 18.41 2.22 -15.14
N VAL A 243 18.65 2.72 -13.92
CA VAL A 243 19.77 3.63 -13.62
C VAL A 243 21.11 2.96 -13.89
N GLU A 244 21.28 1.70 -13.48
CA GLU A 244 22.52 0.93 -13.72
C GLU A 244 22.76 0.72 -15.23
N ALA A 245 21.71 0.49 -16.01
CA ALA A 245 21.81 0.35 -17.47
C ALA A 245 22.23 1.66 -18.16
N GLU A 246 21.71 2.82 -17.71
CA GLU A 246 22.07 4.13 -18.24
C GLU A 246 23.52 4.52 -17.87
N MET A 247 24.03 4.08 -16.75
CA MET A 247 25.39 4.36 -16.29
C MET A 247 26.44 3.39 -16.87
N ALA A 248 26.02 2.31 -17.53
CA ALA A 248 26.95 1.39 -18.17
C ALA A 248 27.73 2.09 -19.29
N PRO A 249 29.08 2.04 -19.29
CA PRO A 249 29.87 2.71 -20.33
C PRO A 249 29.51 2.14 -21.69
N VAL A 250 29.12 3.03 -22.60
CA VAL A 250 28.93 2.68 -24.02
C VAL A 250 30.24 2.03 -24.48
N ALA A 251 30.18 0.74 -24.78
CA ALA A 251 31.33 0.03 -25.32
C ALA A 251 31.81 0.81 -26.56
N GLN A 252 32.96 1.47 -26.42
CA GLN A 252 33.59 2.18 -27.56
C GLN A 252 33.82 1.11 -28.62
N SER A 253 33.09 1.20 -29.71
CA SER A 253 33.39 0.46 -30.92
C SER A 253 34.82 0.87 -31.29
N THR A 254 35.78 -0.01 -31.09
CA THR A 254 37.13 0.12 -31.62
C THR A 254 37.00 0.43 -33.11
N PRO A 255 37.57 1.55 -33.62
CA PRO A 255 37.62 1.76 -35.03
C PRO A 255 38.43 0.62 -35.66
N ILE A 256 37.80 -0.13 -36.53
CA ILE A 256 38.51 -1.08 -37.39
C ILE A 256 39.41 -0.20 -38.29
N TYR A 257 40.71 -0.13 -37.93
CA TYR A 257 41.72 0.34 -38.88
C TYR A 257 41.88 -0.74 -39.92
N ASP A 258 41.38 -0.43 -41.10
CA ASP A 258 41.62 -1.23 -42.31
C ASP A 258 43.02 -0.91 -42.78
N ASP A 259 44.02 -1.71 -42.35
CA ASP A 259 45.45 -1.57 -42.68
C ASP A 259 45.79 -2.33 -43.97
N ASP A 260 44.91 -2.44 -44.93
CA ASP A 260 45.21 -3.01 -46.25
C ASP A 260 45.06 -1.95 -47.37
N ILE A 261 46.03 -1.04 -47.50
CA ILE A 261 46.29 -0.34 -48.73
C ILE A 261 47.62 -0.87 -49.26
N PRO A 262 47.67 -1.75 -50.27
CA PRO A 262 48.88 -2.10 -50.97
C PRO A 262 49.21 -0.99 -51.97
N PHE A 263 50.43 -0.49 -51.95
CA PHE A 263 51.03 0.30 -53.01
C PHE A 263 51.27 -0.54 -54.23
#